data_338c7a6824e0ea9798094e19aa606d23
#
_entry.id   338c7a6824e0ea9798094e19aa606d23
#
_cell.length_a   1.000
_cell.length_b   1.000
_cell.length_c   1.000
_cell.angle_alpha   90.00
_cell.angle_beta   90.00
_cell.angle_gamma   90.00
#
_symmetry.space_group_name_H-M   'P 1'
#
loop_
_entity.id
_entity.type
_entity.pdbx_description
1 polymer ?
#
loop_
_entity_poly.entity_id
_entity_poly.type
_entity_poly.pdbx_seq_one_letter_code
_entity_poly.pdbx_strand_id
1 'polypeptide(L)'
;FTSTDKAIAPESVLMQDGAFSLTAPPVQGMPVQAPLRTLYGVITGFKHLSSSQDEARYEVRLEPRMALLTRSRQNAIYQNQTVPQIVEKILRERHQMRGQDFVFNLKSEYPSREQVMQYGEDDLTFVSRLLSEVGIWFRFATDARLKIEVVEFYDDQSGYERGLTLPLRHPSGLFDGETEAVWGLNTAYSVVEKNVTTRDY
;
A
#
# COMPACT_ATOMS: atom_id res chain seq x y z
N PHE A 1 9.51 4.88 17.63
CA PHE A 1 9.61 4.09 18.87
C PHE A 1 10.87 4.46 19.64
N THR A 2 10.90 4.07 20.91
CA THR A 2 12.08 4.18 21.77
C THR A 2 12.65 2.79 22.08
N SER A 3 13.95 2.68 22.27
CA SER A 3 14.66 1.45 22.63
C SER A 3 15.80 1.73 23.58
N THR A 4 16.07 0.84 24.51
CA THR A 4 17.29 0.85 25.33
C THR A 4 18.53 0.47 24.53
N ASP A 5 18.35 -0.27 23.42
CA ASP A 5 19.40 -0.51 22.45
C ASP A 5 19.60 0.75 21.58
N LYS A 6 20.77 1.39 21.76
CA LYS A 6 21.14 2.63 21.07
C LYS A 6 21.92 2.40 19.77
N ALA A 7 22.21 1.13 19.44
CA ALA A 7 23.06 0.75 18.33
C ALA A 7 22.37 -0.27 17.39
N ILE A 8 21.05 -0.17 17.22
CA ILE A 8 20.32 -1.05 16.29
C ILE A 8 20.89 -0.86 14.89
N ALA A 9 21.42 -1.94 14.33
CA ALA A 9 22.01 -1.94 13.00
C ALA A 9 20.89 -1.84 11.92
N PRO A 10 20.98 -0.89 10.98
CA PRO A 10 19.97 -0.73 9.91
C PRO A 10 19.72 -2.03 9.12
N GLU A 11 20.76 -2.83 8.92
CA GLU A 11 20.72 -4.09 8.16
C GLU A 11 19.86 -5.15 8.83
N SER A 12 19.68 -5.07 10.16
CA SER A 12 18.82 -5.98 10.92
C SER A 12 17.34 -5.62 10.84
N VAL A 13 17.02 -4.41 10.34
CA VAL A 13 15.65 -3.85 10.32
C VAL A 13 15.15 -3.69 8.90
N LEU A 14 15.99 -3.16 8.00
CA LEU A 14 15.60 -2.90 6.61
C LEU A 14 15.27 -4.21 5.87
N MET A 15 14.27 -4.15 5.01
CA MET A 15 13.74 -5.27 4.22
C MET A 15 13.13 -6.42 5.04
N GLN A 16 12.98 -6.26 6.35
CA GLN A 16 12.24 -7.20 7.17
C GLN A 16 10.73 -6.98 7.05
N ASP A 17 9.97 -8.07 7.17
CA ASP A 17 8.53 -7.98 7.31
C ASP A 17 8.17 -7.35 8.66
N GLY A 18 7.22 -6.44 8.65
CA GLY A 18 6.78 -5.71 9.83
C GLY A 18 5.26 -5.72 9.98
N ALA A 19 4.82 -5.51 11.22
CA ALA A 19 3.43 -5.31 11.54
C ALA A 19 3.26 -4.09 12.45
N PHE A 20 2.29 -3.25 12.13
CA PHE A 20 1.91 -2.10 12.95
C PHE A 20 0.46 -2.28 13.41
N SER A 21 0.28 -2.41 14.73
CA SER A 21 -1.03 -2.61 15.35
C SER A 21 -1.50 -1.36 16.07
N LEU A 22 -2.73 -0.95 15.79
CA LEU A 22 -3.44 0.09 16.52
C LEU A 22 -4.30 -0.58 17.61
N THR A 23 -4.02 -0.24 18.86
CA THR A 23 -4.76 -0.75 20.02
C THR A 23 -5.41 0.41 20.77
N ALA A 24 -6.58 0.17 21.34
CA ALA A 24 -7.16 1.13 22.26
C ALA A 24 -6.26 1.33 23.49
N PRO A 25 -6.29 2.52 24.13
CA PRO A 25 -5.53 2.75 25.36
C PRO A 25 -5.88 1.69 26.44
N PRO A 26 -4.89 1.21 27.21
CA PRO A 26 -5.16 0.25 28.27
C PRO A 26 -6.03 0.88 29.36
N VAL A 27 -7.10 0.19 29.74
CA VAL A 27 -7.95 0.61 30.87
C VAL A 27 -7.49 -0.16 32.10
N GLN A 28 -7.21 0.55 33.18
CA GLN A 28 -6.73 -0.06 34.43
C GLN A 28 -7.73 -1.10 34.96
N GLY A 29 -7.26 -2.33 35.18
CA GLY A 29 -8.09 -3.44 35.67
C GLY A 29 -8.85 -4.23 34.60
N MET A 30 -8.72 -3.85 33.29
CA MET A 30 -9.28 -4.64 32.19
C MET A 30 -8.20 -5.46 31.47
N PRO A 31 -8.56 -6.61 30.86
CA PRO A 31 -7.64 -7.38 30.05
C PRO A 31 -7.20 -6.57 28.82
N VAL A 32 -6.01 -6.85 28.32
CA VAL A 32 -5.48 -6.22 27.08
C VAL A 32 -6.44 -6.49 25.94
N GLN A 33 -6.92 -5.41 25.32
CA GLN A 33 -7.84 -5.49 24.18
C GLN A 33 -7.10 -5.95 22.91
N ALA A 34 -7.81 -6.68 22.06
CA ALA A 34 -7.29 -7.02 20.74
C ALA A 34 -7.05 -5.75 19.90
N PRO A 35 -6.05 -5.75 19.01
CA PRO A 35 -5.84 -4.63 18.12
C PRO A 35 -7.09 -4.31 17.29
N LEU A 36 -7.43 -3.02 17.18
CA LEU A 36 -8.51 -2.53 16.31
C LEU A 36 -8.16 -2.77 14.83
N ARG A 37 -6.88 -2.59 14.50
CA ARG A 37 -6.34 -2.79 13.16
C ARG A 37 -4.87 -3.17 13.24
N THR A 38 -4.44 -4.09 12.38
CA THR A 38 -3.03 -4.39 12.15
C THR A 38 -2.71 -4.21 10.68
N LEU A 39 -1.67 -3.43 10.37
CA LEU A 39 -1.13 -3.22 9.04
C LEU A 39 0.14 -4.04 8.91
N TYR A 40 0.27 -4.79 7.83
CA TYR A 40 1.48 -5.54 7.50
C TYR A 40 2.19 -4.88 6.32
N GLY A 41 3.50 -5.12 6.20
CA GLY A 41 4.29 -4.59 5.12
C GLY A 41 5.76 -4.92 5.28
N VAL A 42 6.58 -4.25 4.51
CA VAL A 42 8.05 -4.34 4.56
C VAL A 42 8.63 -3.04 5.10
N ILE A 43 9.68 -3.14 5.89
CA ILE A 43 10.39 -1.97 6.41
C ILE A 43 11.30 -1.42 5.32
N THR A 44 10.96 -0.24 4.81
CA THR A 44 11.68 0.44 3.72
C THR A 44 12.53 1.60 4.18
N GLY A 45 12.35 2.05 5.41
CA GLY A 45 13.13 3.13 5.99
C GLY A 45 13.36 2.94 7.48
N PHE A 46 14.56 3.31 7.93
CA PHE A 46 14.98 3.28 9.32
C PHE A 46 15.84 4.50 9.61
N LYS A 47 15.52 5.25 10.66
CA LYS A 47 16.31 6.42 11.07
C LYS A 47 16.54 6.39 12.57
N HIS A 48 17.74 6.68 12.98
CA HIS A 48 18.07 7.06 14.35
C HIS A 48 17.81 8.57 14.51
N LEU A 49 16.91 8.94 15.40
CA LEU A 49 16.51 10.33 15.59
C LEU A 49 17.32 11.03 16.69
N SER A 50 17.47 10.38 17.83
CA SER A 50 18.20 10.93 18.99
C SER A 50 18.57 9.84 19.98
N SER A 51 19.56 10.12 20.83
CA SER A 51 19.89 9.29 22.00
C SER A 51 19.97 10.13 23.26
N SER A 52 19.51 9.55 24.36
CA SER A 52 19.71 10.02 25.71
C SER A 52 20.63 9.09 26.50
N GLN A 53 20.79 9.31 27.80
CA GLN A 53 21.56 8.42 28.65
C GLN A 53 20.90 7.03 28.75
N ASP A 54 19.59 6.93 28.71
CA ASP A 54 18.87 5.69 28.98
C ASP A 54 18.30 5.02 27.72
N GLU A 55 17.94 5.79 26.67
CA GLU A 55 17.25 5.29 25.49
C GLU A 55 17.62 6.04 24.22
N ALA A 56 17.37 5.42 23.08
CA ALA A 56 17.39 6.02 21.77
C ALA A 56 16.01 6.02 21.11
N ARG A 57 15.76 7.04 20.27
CA ARG A 57 14.53 7.19 19.47
C ARG A 57 14.81 6.86 18.02
N TYR A 58 13.90 6.06 17.45
CA TYR A 58 14.00 5.60 16.07
C TYR A 58 12.70 5.89 15.32
N GLU A 59 12.83 6.11 14.01
CA GLU A 59 11.74 6.16 13.05
C GLU A 59 11.83 4.96 12.13
N VAL A 60 10.70 4.26 11.93
CA VAL A 60 10.58 3.16 10.98
C VAL A 60 9.52 3.53 9.95
N ARG A 61 9.81 3.27 8.68
CA ARG A 61 8.83 3.36 7.60
C ARG A 61 8.42 1.96 7.20
N LEU A 62 7.15 1.65 7.43
CA LEU A 62 6.50 0.42 7.00
C LEU A 62 5.68 0.74 5.74
N GLU A 63 5.93 0.03 4.66
CA GLU A 63 5.26 0.25 3.37
C GLU A 63 4.80 -1.07 2.76
N PRO A 64 3.78 -1.02 1.88
CA PRO A 64 3.43 -2.15 1.04
C PRO A 64 4.63 -2.67 0.22
N ARG A 65 4.69 -3.98 -0.03
CA ARG A 65 5.74 -4.54 -0.91
C ARG A 65 5.76 -3.90 -2.30
N MET A 66 4.62 -3.43 -2.79
CA MET A 66 4.53 -2.66 -4.03
C MET A 66 5.41 -1.40 -4.04
N ALA A 67 5.74 -0.81 -2.89
CA ALA A 67 6.65 0.33 -2.82
C ALA A 67 8.08 -0.03 -3.26
N LEU A 68 8.47 -1.29 -3.19
CA LEU A 68 9.78 -1.76 -3.65
C LEU A 68 9.92 -1.69 -5.18
N LEU A 69 8.83 -1.67 -5.93
CA LEU A 69 8.81 -1.57 -7.38
C LEU A 69 9.34 -0.22 -7.91
N THR A 70 9.48 0.78 -7.04
CA THR A 70 10.06 2.09 -7.39
C THR A 70 11.60 2.11 -7.40
N ARG A 71 12.26 1.03 -6.96
CA ARG A 71 13.69 1.06 -6.62
C ARG A 71 14.64 1.13 -7.81
N SER A 72 14.22 0.69 -8.99
CA SER A 72 15.07 0.73 -10.18
C SER A 72 14.27 1.02 -11.43
N ARG A 73 14.89 1.75 -12.37
CA ARG A 73 14.34 1.97 -13.69
C ARG A 73 14.73 0.83 -14.62
N GLN A 74 13.80 0.45 -15.47
CA GLN A 74 13.94 -0.70 -16.36
C GLN A 74 13.70 -0.31 -17.82
N ASN A 75 14.28 -1.11 -18.71
CA ASN A 75 13.95 -1.13 -20.14
C ASN A 75 13.61 -2.57 -20.51
N ALA A 76 12.41 -2.78 -21.01
CA ALA A 76 11.94 -4.11 -21.38
C ALA A 76 10.91 -4.04 -22.50
N ILE A 77 10.81 -5.14 -23.25
CA ILE A 77 9.80 -5.33 -24.29
C ILE A 77 9.00 -6.59 -23.94
N TYR A 78 7.68 -6.45 -23.94
CA TYR A 78 6.72 -7.54 -23.73
C TYR A 78 5.98 -7.73 -25.04
N GLN A 79 5.91 -8.98 -25.54
CA GLN A 79 5.28 -9.31 -26.81
C GLN A 79 4.20 -10.35 -26.61
N ASN A 80 3.10 -10.17 -27.34
CA ASN A 80 1.97 -11.11 -27.37
C ASN A 80 1.43 -11.45 -25.95
N GLN A 81 1.30 -10.45 -25.10
CA GLN A 81 0.83 -10.59 -23.71
C GLN A 81 -0.31 -9.62 -23.41
N THR A 82 -1.22 -10.04 -22.56
CA THR A 82 -2.25 -9.17 -21.98
C THR A 82 -1.66 -8.30 -20.86
N VAL A 83 -2.30 -7.19 -20.52
CA VAL A 83 -1.86 -6.34 -19.41
C VAL A 83 -1.76 -7.10 -18.08
N PRO A 84 -2.75 -7.91 -17.66
CA PRO A 84 -2.61 -8.72 -16.45
C PRO A 84 -1.43 -9.67 -16.47
N GLN A 85 -1.14 -10.32 -17.64
CA GLN A 85 0.02 -11.21 -17.77
C GLN A 85 1.35 -10.47 -17.61
N ILE A 86 1.47 -9.27 -18.18
CA ILE A 86 2.69 -8.45 -18.03
C ILE A 86 2.88 -8.06 -16.57
N VAL A 87 1.80 -7.59 -15.92
CA VAL A 87 1.85 -7.20 -14.51
C VAL A 87 2.22 -8.38 -13.62
N GLU A 88 1.56 -9.52 -13.78
CA GLU A 88 1.86 -10.73 -13.03
C GLU A 88 3.33 -11.17 -13.21
N LYS A 89 3.83 -11.12 -14.43
CA LYS A 89 5.23 -11.46 -14.74
C LYS A 89 6.21 -10.56 -13.99
N ILE A 90 5.96 -9.26 -13.97
CA ILE A 90 6.81 -8.30 -13.22
C ILE A 90 6.79 -8.62 -11.73
N LEU A 91 5.60 -8.79 -11.14
CA LEU A 91 5.46 -9.07 -9.72
C LEU A 91 6.16 -10.37 -9.31
N ARG A 92 6.03 -11.44 -10.10
CA ARG A 92 6.63 -12.74 -9.81
C ARG A 92 8.12 -12.79 -10.10
N GLU A 93 8.53 -12.41 -11.30
CA GLU A 93 9.91 -12.66 -11.77
C GLU A 93 10.90 -11.64 -11.26
N ARG A 94 10.51 -10.35 -11.20
CA ARG A 94 11.41 -9.29 -10.74
C ARG A 94 11.34 -9.04 -9.24
N HIS A 95 10.12 -9.10 -8.68
CA HIS A 95 9.89 -8.77 -7.28
C HIS A 95 9.61 -9.98 -6.39
N GLN A 96 9.67 -11.21 -6.96
CA GLN A 96 9.53 -12.47 -6.24
C GLN A 96 8.27 -12.55 -5.38
N MET A 97 7.21 -11.81 -5.76
CA MET A 97 5.92 -11.87 -5.10
C MET A 97 5.27 -13.23 -5.35
N ARG A 98 4.75 -13.84 -4.30
CA ARG A 98 4.14 -15.17 -4.35
C ARG A 98 2.67 -15.04 -4.73
N GLY A 99 2.02 -16.17 -5.06
CA GLY A 99 0.60 -16.18 -5.35
C GLY A 99 -0.31 -15.78 -4.18
N GLN A 100 0.21 -15.71 -2.98
CA GLN A 100 -0.50 -15.21 -1.80
C GLN A 100 -0.34 -13.69 -1.58
N ASP A 101 0.66 -13.06 -2.22
CA ASP A 101 0.98 -11.64 -2.04
C ASP A 101 0.11 -10.75 -2.95
N PHE A 102 -0.52 -11.33 -3.98
CA PHE A 102 -1.45 -10.61 -4.86
C PHE A 102 -2.49 -11.53 -5.48
N VAL A 103 -3.63 -10.94 -5.88
CA VAL A 103 -4.72 -11.65 -6.56
C VAL A 103 -5.39 -10.76 -7.60
N PHE A 104 -5.71 -11.35 -8.75
CA PHE A 104 -6.51 -10.70 -9.79
C PHE A 104 -7.98 -11.14 -9.68
N ASN A 105 -8.84 -10.22 -9.32
CA ASN A 105 -10.30 -10.39 -9.27
C ASN A 105 -10.93 -9.67 -10.47
N LEU A 106 -10.56 -10.10 -11.67
CA LEU A 106 -10.97 -9.47 -12.93
C LEU A 106 -12.18 -10.19 -13.51
N LYS A 107 -13.10 -9.44 -14.08
CA LYS A 107 -14.31 -9.96 -14.75
C LYS A 107 -14.24 -9.84 -16.26
N SER A 108 -13.45 -8.90 -16.75
CA SER A 108 -13.28 -8.64 -18.18
C SER A 108 -12.18 -9.49 -18.78
N GLU A 109 -12.27 -9.74 -20.07
CA GLU A 109 -11.18 -10.31 -20.88
C GLU A 109 -10.33 -9.18 -21.45
N TYR A 110 -9.02 -9.41 -21.50
CA TYR A 110 -8.07 -8.42 -21.98
C TYR A 110 -7.39 -8.91 -23.25
N PRO A 111 -7.37 -8.09 -24.32
CA PRO A 111 -6.72 -8.48 -25.56
C PRO A 111 -5.20 -8.59 -25.35
N SER A 112 -4.61 -9.56 -26.04
CA SER A 112 -3.15 -9.64 -26.16
C SER A 112 -2.65 -8.46 -26.99
N ARG A 113 -1.61 -7.78 -26.51
CA ARG A 113 -0.93 -6.70 -27.23
C ARG A 113 0.26 -7.26 -27.97
N GLU A 114 0.42 -6.83 -29.23
CA GLU A 114 1.54 -7.28 -30.05
C GLU A 114 2.88 -6.89 -29.38
N GLN A 115 2.97 -5.64 -28.91
CA GLN A 115 4.16 -5.14 -28.23
C GLN A 115 3.80 -4.09 -27.19
N VAL A 116 4.44 -4.19 -26.04
CA VAL A 116 4.41 -3.18 -24.96
C VAL A 116 5.83 -2.90 -24.52
N MET A 117 6.18 -1.63 -24.45
CA MET A 117 7.52 -1.19 -24.09
C MET A 117 7.53 -0.51 -22.73
N GLN A 118 8.46 -0.92 -21.88
CA GLN A 118 8.89 -0.17 -20.71
C GLN A 118 10.20 0.53 -21.06
N TYR A 119 10.26 1.84 -20.92
CA TYR A 119 11.44 2.63 -21.30
C TYR A 119 11.77 3.66 -20.22
N GLY A 120 12.84 3.40 -19.46
CA GLY A 120 13.32 4.30 -18.42
C GLY A 120 12.36 4.53 -17.25
N GLU A 121 11.32 3.69 -17.12
CA GLU A 121 10.33 3.74 -16.04
C GLU A 121 10.71 2.77 -14.92
N ASP A 122 10.39 3.11 -13.67
CA ASP A 122 10.36 2.11 -12.61
C ASP A 122 9.15 1.19 -12.78
N ASP A 123 9.21 0.01 -12.14
CA ASP A 123 8.16 -1.00 -12.34
C ASP A 123 6.81 -0.55 -11.78
N LEU A 124 6.76 0.25 -10.70
CA LEU A 124 5.49 0.75 -10.17
C LEU A 124 4.81 1.72 -11.13
N THR A 125 5.58 2.66 -11.69
CA THR A 125 5.10 3.61 -12.71
C THR A 125 4.59 2.87 -13.94
N PHE A 126 5.36 1.91 -14.44
CA PHE A 126 5.00 1.11 -15.61
C PHE A 126 3.73 0.28 -15.38
N VAL A 127 3.67 -0.48 -14.28
CA VAL A 127 2.50 -1.27 -13.90
C VAL A 127 1.27 -0.40 -13.74
N SER A 128 1.39 0.73 -13.02
CA SER A 128 0.27 1.66 -12.81
C SER A 128 -0.26 2.24 -14.12
N ARG A 129 0.64 2.58 -15.06
CA ARG A 129 0.26 3.05 -16.39
C ARG A 129 -0.52 1.99 -17.16
N LEU A 130 -0.01 0.77 -17.23
CA LEU A 130 -0.69 -0.33 -17.93
C LEU A 130 -2.07 -0.65 -17.34
N LEU A 131 -2.18 -0.68 -16.02
CA LEU A 131 -3.45 -0.94 -15.33
C LEU A 131 -4.46 0.16 -15.63
N SER A 132 -4.03 1.45 -15.61
CA SER A 132 -4.91 2.59 -15.90
C SER A 132 -5.43 2.59 -17.33
N GLU A 133 -4.60 2.16 -18.32
CA GLU A 133 -5.00 2.05 -19.72
C GLU A 133 -6.17 1.08 -19.97
N VAL A 134 -6.33 0.09 -19.09
CA VAL A 134 -7.37 -0.94 -19.21
C VAL A 134 -8.42 -0.88 -18.10
N GLY A 135 -8.38 0.16 -17.26
CA GLY A 135 -9.37 0.36 -16.19
C GLY A 135 -9.24 -0.58 -15.00
N ILE A 136 -8.07 -1.19 -14.80
CA ILE A 136 -7.80 -2.00 -13.61
C ILE A 136 -7.30 -1.10 -12.48
N TRP A 137 -7.91 -1.23 -11.32
CA TRP A 137 -7.48 -0.58 -10.09
C TRP A 137 -7.05 -1.63 -9.06
N PHE A 138 -6.33 -1.21 -8.04
CA PHE A 138 -5.90 -2.11 -6.97
C PHE A 138 -6.07 -1.48 -5.59
N ARG A 139 -6.16 -2.34 -4.60
CA ARG A 139 -6.14 -1.97 -3.19
C ARG A 139 -5.25 -2.92 -2.40
N PHE A 140 -4.98 -2.53 -1.16
CA PHE A 140 -4.25 -3.36 -0.21
C PHE A 140 -5.22 -3.94 0.80
N ALA A 141 -5.22 -5.26 0.94
CA ALA A 141 -5.98 -5.99 1.93
C ALA A 141 -5.03 -6.67 2.93
N THR A 142 -5.53 -6.97 4.12
CA THR A 142 -4.76 -7.63 5.16
C THR A 142 -5.19 -9.09 5.29
N ASP A 143 -4.27 -10.02 5.12
CA ASP A 143 -4.48 -11.43 5.55
C ASP A 143 -3.91 -11.62 6.95
N ALA A 144 -4.80 -11.61 7.96
CA ALA A 144 -4.41 -11.76 9.37
C ALA A 144 -3.87 -13.17 9.69
N ARG A 145 -4.27 -14.19 8.92
CA ARG A 145 -3.81 -15.58 9.11
C ARG A 145 -2.37 -15.74 8.64
N LEU A 146 -2.05 -15.21 7.48
CA LEU A 146 -0.71 -15.25 6.91
C LEU A 146 0.19 -14.12 7.43
N LYS A 147 -0.41 -13.12 8.08
CA LYS A 147 0.27 -11.90 8.58
C LYS A 147 0.99 -11.15 7.47
N ILE A 148 0.33 -11.01 6.33
CA ILE A 148 0.83 -10.31 5.15
C ILE A 148 -0.18 -9.28 4.67
N GLU A 149 0.30 -8.36 3.86
CA GLU A 149 -0.51 -7.53 3.01
C GLU A 149 -0.67 -8.20 1.65
N VAL A 150 -1.87 -8.16 1.10
CA VAL A 150 -2.23 -8.70 -0.20
C VAL A 150 -2.63 -7.57 -1.12
N VAL A 151 -2.08 -7.54 -2.34
CA VAL A 151 -2.52 -6.61 -3.39
C VAL A 151 -3.66 -7.25 -4.16
N GLU A 152 -4.83 -6.62 -4.15
CA GLU A 152 -6.02 -7.09 -4.87
C GLU A 152 -6.30 -6.20 -6.06
N PHE A 153 -6.33 -6.77 -7.27
CA PHE A 153 -6.63 -6.08 -8.52
C PHE A 153 -8.08 -6.32 -8.94
N TYR A 154 -8.77 -5.27 -9.36
CA TYR A 154 -10.17 -5.28 -9.78
C TYR A 154 -10.36 -4.44 -11.04
N ASP A 155 -11.38 -4.76 -11.81
CA ASP A 155 -11.75 -4.04 -13.03
C ASP A 155 -13.20 -3.52 -12.99
N ASP A 156 -13.89 -3.68 -11.86
CA ASP A 156 -15.25 -3.19 -11.69
C ASP A 156 -15.51 -2.65 -10.27
N GLN A 157 -16.57 -1.84 -10.14
CA GLN A 157 -16.92 -1.17 -8.88
C GLN A 157 -17.52 -2.13 -7.83
N SER A 158 -17.85 -3.37 -8.17
CA SER A 158 -18.35 -4.35 -7.21
C SER A 158 -17.27 -4.80 -6.21
N GLY A 159 -16.01 -4.58 -6.55
CA GLY A 159 -14.88 -4.79 -5.64
C GLY A 159 -14.74 -3.73 -4.54
N TYR A 160 -15.49 -2.62 -4.58
CA TYR A 160 -15.45 -1.61 -3.53
C TYR A 160 -16.13 -2.13 -2.26
N GLU A 161 -15.44 -2.03 -1.14
CA GLU A 161 -16.04 -2.29 0.17
C GLU A 161 -16.96 -1.14 0.57
N ARG A 162 -18.18 -1.48 0.93
CA ARG A 162 -19.19 -0.53 1.40
C ARG A 162 -19.63 -0.95 2.80
N GLY A 163 -20.01 0.03 3.61
CA GLY A 163 -20.66 -0.25 4.90
C GLY A 163 -19.89 0.17 6.14
N LEU A 164 -18.65 0.66 6.00
CA LEU A 164 -17.96 1.28 7.13
C LEU A 164 -18.54 2.68 7.37
N THR A 165 -19.18 2.86 8.52
CA THR A 165 -19.67 4.17 8.97
C THR A 165 -18.78 4.65 10.10
N LEU A 166 -18.08 5.75 9.86
CA LEU A 166 -17.26 6.40 10.86
C LEU A 166 -17.91 7.71 11.31
N PRO A 167 -18.01 7.98 12.63
CA PRO A 167 -18.53 9.25 13.10
C PRO A 167 -17.56 10.40 12.75
N LEU A 168 -18.10 11.53 12.30
CA LEU A 168 -17.34 12.76 12.19
C LEU A 168 -17.28 13.40 13.57
N ARG A 169 -16.08 13.59 14.10
CA ARG A 169 -15.84 14.27 15.38
C ARG A 169 -15.02 15.53 15.17
N HIS A 170 -15.42 16.61 15.78
CA HIS A 170 -14.61 17.82 15.83
C HIS A 170 -13.52 17.65 16.91
N PRO A 171 -12.31 18.20 16.70
CA PRO A 171 -11.24 18.16 17.70
C PRO A 171 -11.67 18.97 18.95
N SER A 172 -12.25 18.28 19.91
CA SER A 172 -12.55 18.80 21.23
C SER A 172 -11.69 18.04 22.22
N GLY A 173 -10.70 18.54 22.81
CA GLY A 173 -9.69 17.87 23.65
C GLY A 173 -10.11 16.71 24.60
N LEU A 174 -11.34 16.22 24.49
CA LEU A 174 -11.91 15.05 25.15
C LEU A 174 -12.09 13.93 24.11
N PHE A 175 -11.03 13.24 23.78
CA PHE A 175 -11.06 12.05 22.93
C PHE A 175 -11.01 10.80 23.81
N ASP A 176 -12.03 9.95 23.72
CA ASP A 176 -12.13 8.72 24.51
C ASP A 176 -11.25 7.57 23.97
N GLY A 177 -10.73 7.70 22.75
CA GLY A 177 -9.81 6.71 22.15
C GLY A 177 -10.42 5.33 21.84
N GLU A 178 -11.68 5.10 22.20
CA GLU A 178 -12.30 3.79 22.06
C GLU A 178 -12.87 3.51 20.67
N THR A 179 -13.14 4.56 19.88
CA THR A 179 -13.81 4.42 18.58
C THR A 179 -13.04 5.12 17.49
N GLU A 180 -12.86 4.46 16.34
CA GLU A 180 -12.34 5.13 15.15
C GLU A 180 -13.30 6.26 14.72
N ALA A 181 -12.75 7.44 14.40
CA ALA A 181 -13.52 8.60 13.98
C ALA A 181 -12.78 9.37 12.89
N VAL A 182 -13.53 10.13 12.10
CA VAL A 182 -12.97 11.06 11.11
C VAL A 182 -12.93 12.45 11.70
N TRP A 183 -11.81 13.13 11.56
CA TRP A 183 -11.63 14.55 11.85
C TRP A 183 -10.83 15.21 10.74
N GLY A 184 -10.99 16.50 10.54
CA GLY A 184 -10.22 17.24 9.54
C GLY A 184 -10.64 16.96 8.11
N LEU A 185 -11.93 16.77 7.84
CA LEU A 185 -12.45 16.66 6.47
C LEU A 185 -12.28 18.01 5.75
N ASN A 186 -11.49 18.01 4.67
CA ASN A 186 -11.31 19.16 3.80
C ASN A 186 -11.78 18.82 2.40
N THR A 187 -12.51 19.74 1.78
CA THR A 187 -12.95 19.63 0.39
C THR A 187 -12.37 20.78 -0.41
N ALA A 188 -11.79 20.49 -1.59
CA ALA A 188 -11.28 21.46 -2.52
C ALA A 188 -12.02 21.35 -3.85
N TYR A 189 -12.41 22.48 -4.41
CA TYR A 189 -13.09 22.56 -5.70
C TYR A 189 -12.28 23.43 -6.64
N SER A 190 -12.09 22.99 -7.87
CA SER A 190 -11.41 23.74 -8.92
C SER A 190 -12.22 23.71 -10.21
N VAL A 191 -12.01 24.71 -11.04
CA VAL A 191 -12.57 24.74 -12.38
C VAL A 191 -11.77 23.77 -13.26
N VAL A 192 -12.48 22.90 -13.96
CA VAL A 192 -11.91 21.93 -14.90
C VAL A 192 -12.60 22.05 -16.26
N GLU A 193 -11.95 21.55 -17.29
CA GLU A 193 -12.50 21.50 -18.65
C GLU A 193 -13.75 20.61 -18.67
N LYS A 194 -14.83 21.11 -19.26
CA LYS A 194 -16.09 20.38 -19.38
C LYS A 194 -15.99 19.21 -20.35
N ASN A 195 -15.27 19.40 -21.45
CA ASN A 195 -15.13 18.41 -22.52
C ASN A 195 -13.69 18.40 -23.04
N VAL A 196 -13.19 17.22 -23.34
CA VAL A 196 -11.94 17.01 -24.08
C VAL A 196 -12.27 16.23 -25.34
N THR A 197 -11.85 16.73 -26.51
CA THR A 197 -12.05 16.04 -27.79
C THR A 197 -10.67 15.74 -28.38
N THR A 198 -10.40 14.47 -28.64
CA THR A 198 -9.21 14.02 -29.37
C THR A 198 -9.60 13.50 -30.74
N ARG A 199 -8.77 13.76 -31.73
CA ARG A 199 -8.90 13.18 -33.09
C ARG A 199 -7.60 12.48 -33.43
N ASP A 200 -7.73 11.25 -33.86
CA ASP A 200 -6.65 10.46 -34.43
C ASP A 200 -6.74 10.55 -35.98
N TYR A 201 -5.61 10.67 -36.65
CA TYR A 201 -5.56 10.82 -38.10
C TYR A 201 -4.81 9.65 -38.72
#